data_c82e0f3ff0955d8dfb89f888f5f3019e
#
_entry.id   c82e0f3ff0955d8dfb89f888f5f3019e
#
_cell.length_a   1.000
_cell.length_b   1.000
_cell.length_c   1.000
_cell.angle_alpha   90.00
_cell.angle_beta   90.00
_cell.angle_gamma   90.00
#
_symmetry.space_group_name_H-M   'P 1'
#
loop_
_entity.id
_entity.type
_entity.pdbx_description
1 polymer ?
#
loop_
_entity_poly.entity_id
_entity_poly.type
_entity_poly.pdbx_seq_one_letter_code
_entity_poly.pdbx_strand_id
1 'polypeptide(L)'
;MALNLLHIDPCVMALSTMPDAMLNFETCIRKIHEYAPEVKVTGAISNISYAMPARKYVNSNCIAMAMLAGLDSAIIDPLNVDMMSTIYACEALLGHDKSGRKYNRAYRAGKLGVKKTQ
;
A
#
# COMPACT_ATOMS: atom_id res chain seq x y z
N MET A 1 1.59 20.96 -17.61
CA MET A 1 0.94 19.73 -17.10
C MET A 1 0.23 20.04 -15.78
N ALA A 2 -0.97 19.57 -15.61
CA ALA A 2 -1.66 19.71 -14.32
C ALA A 2 -1.02 18.78 -13.30
N LEU A 3 -0.80 19.28 -12.08
CA LEU A 3 -0.13 18.52 -11.03
C LEU A 3 -0.85 17.21 -10.65
N ASN A 4 -2.18 17.18 -10.77
CA ASN A 4 -2.95 15.97 -10.46
C ASN A 4 -2.74 14.83 -11.45
N LEU A 5 -2.06 15.09 -12.56
CA LEU A 5 -1.69 14.07 -13.55
C LEU A 5 -0.28 13.51 -13.30
N LEU A 6 0.46 14.13 -12.38
CA LEU A 6 1.84 13.71 -12.07
C LEU A 6 1.83 12.64 -10.99
N HIS A 7 2.48 11.53 -11.28
CA HIS A 7 2.70 10.44 -10.33
C HIS A 7 4.19 10.33 -10.05
N ILE A 8 4.58 10.41 -8.78
CA ILE A 8 5.99 10.31 -8.37
C ILE A 8 6.18 8.97 -7.65
N ASP A 9 7.22 8.25 -8.06
CA ASP A 9 7.68 7.04 -7.40
C ASP A 9 8.99 7.35 -6.70
N PRO A 10 9.01 7.45 -5.36
CA PRO A 10 10.23 7.74 -4.62
C PRO A 10 11.21 6.56 -4.54
N CYS A 11 10.92 5.47 -5.22
CA CYS A 11 11.77 4.28 -5.32
C CYS A 11 11.89 3.53 -3.98
N VAL A 12 11.03 2.54 -3.80
CA VAL A 12 11.08 1.68 -2.60
C VAL A 12 12.35 0.83 -2.63
N MET A 13 13.19 1.00 -1.63
CA MET A 13 14.44 0.26 -1.50
C MET A 13 14.25 -0.98 -0.61
N ALA A 14 15.21 -1.90 -0.65
CA ALA A 14 15.15 -3.13 0.12
C ALA A 14 15.68 -2.92 1.55
N LEU A 15 14.93 -3.37 2.55
CA LEU A 15 15.38 -3.34 3.95
C LEU A 15 16.69 -4.09 4.15
N SER A 16 16.90 -5.16 3.39
CA SER A 16 18.12 -5.98 3.50
C SER A 16 19.40 -5.19 3.20
N THR A 17 19.29 -4.14 2.39
CA THR A 17 20.47 -3.31 2.03
C THR A 17 20.39 -1.90 2.63
N MET A 18 19.21 -1.44 3.02
CA MET A 18 18.97 -0.09 3.55
C MET A 18 18.01 -0.17 4.73
N PRO A 19 18.52 -0.25 5.98
CA PRO A 19 17.66 -0.47 7.15
C PRO A 19 16.55 0.56 7.36
N ASP A 20 16.74 1.80 6.89
CA ASP A 20 15.76 2.88 7.01
C ASP A 20 14.90 3.06 5.74
N ALA A 21 14.88 2.05 4.87
CA ALA A 21 14.15 2.13 3.60
C ALA A 21 12.68 2.49 3.79
N MET A 22 11.98 1.87 4.75
CA MET A 22 10.56 2.16 4.99
C MET A 22 10.36 3.56 5.56
N LEU A 23 11.23 3.96 6.49
CA LEU A 23 11.14 5.29 7.10
C LEU A 23 11.38 6.39 6.05
N ASN A 24 12.31 6.15 5.14
CA ASN A 24 12.57 7.07 4.03
C ASN A 24 11.38 7.14 3.07
N PHE A 25 10.80 6.00 2.74
CA PHE A 25 9.63 5.95 1.87
C PHE A 25 8.46 6.72 2.47
N GLU A 26 8.16 6.46 3.73
CA GLU A 26 7.09 7.15 4.47
C GLU A 26 7.33 8.66 4.50
N THR A 27 8.55 9.08 4.81
CA THR A 27 8.91 10.49 4.84
C THR A 27 8.73 11.14 3.46
N CYS A 28 9.15 10.46 2.39
CA CYS A 28 8.98 10.96 1.03
C CYS A 28 7.50 11.14 0.67
N ILE A 29 6.66 10.19 1.00
CA ILE A 29 5.21 10.30 0.74
C ILE A 29 4.66 11.56 1.41
N ARG A 30 4.94 11.73 2.69
CA ARG A 30 4.42 12.87 3.45
C ARG A 30 4.93 14.20 2.92
N LYS A 31 6.23 14.27 2.62
CA LYS A 31 6.84 15.52 2.12
C LYS A 31 6.35 15.90 0.73
N ILE A 32 6.16 14.92 -0.14
CA ILE A 32 5.63 15.19 -1.48
C ILE A 32 4.23 15.80 -1.38
N HIS A 33 3.35 15.22 -0.57
CA HIS A 33 2.00 15.73 -0.40
C HIS A 33 1.96 17.06 0.34
N GLU A 34 2.89 17.29 1.26
CA GLU A 34 3.01 18.57 1.95
C GLU A 34 3.40 19.69 0.97
N TYR A 35 4.37 19.39 0.09
CA TYR A 35 4.85 20.35 -0.90
C TYR A 35 3.87 20.55 -2.05
N ALA A 36 3.27 19.46 -2.54
CA ALA A 36 2.37 19.48 -3.69
C ALA A 36 1.21 18.49 -3.47
N PRO A 37 0.15 18.88 -2.74
CA PRO A 37 -0.95 17.96 -2.37
C PRO A 37 -1.66 17.29 -3.55
N GLU A 38 -1.61 17.89 -4.74
CA GLU A 38 -2.28 17.37 -5.93
C GLU A 38 -1.49 16.26 -6.62
N VAL A 39 -0.20 16.13 -6.33
CA VAL A 39 0.65 15.11 -6.92
C VAL A 39 0.32 13.75 -6.31
N LYS A 40 0.30 12.72 -7.15
CA LYS A 40 0.07 11.34 -6.70
C LYS A 40 1.39 10.64 -6.43
N VAL A 41 1.45 9.86 -5.37
CA VAL A 41 2.64 9.09 -5.01
C VAL A 41 2.35 7.60 -5.19
N THR A 42 3.25 6.89 -5.83
CA THR A 42 3.14 5.46 -6.11
C THR A 42 4.41 4.74 -5.67
N GLY A 43 4.36 3.41 -5.59
CA GLY A 43 5.54 2.63 -5.27
C GLY A 43 5.38 1.15 -5.59
N ALA A 44 6.51 0.50 -5.90
CA ALA A 44 6.60 -0.94 -6.09
C ALA A 44 6.88 -1.59 -4.73
N ILE A 45 5.84 -1.95 -4.02
CA ILE A 45 5.87 -2.30 -2.60
C ILE A 45 6.77 -3.51 -2.31
N SER A 46 6.74 -4.55 -3.16
CA SER A 46 7.46 -5.79 -2.87
C SER A 46 8.99 -5.63 -2.84
N ASN A 47 9.54 -4.54 -3.35
CA ASN A 47 10.97 -4.28 -3.27
C ASN A 47 11.46 -4.20 -1.83
N ILE A 48 10.60 -3.77 -0.90
CA ILE A 48 10.97 -3.60 0.52
C ILE A 48 11.44 -4.91 1.16
N SER A 49 10.92 -6.04 0.72
CA SER A 49 11.20 -7.35 1.30
C SER A 49 12.20 -8.19 0.50
N TYR A 50 12.86 -7.59 -0.49
CA TYR A 50 13.83 -8.31 -1.31
C TYR A 50 14.89 -8.99 -0.43
N ALA A 51 15.16 -10.27 -0.72
CA ALA A 51 16.10 -11.12 0.01
C ALA A 51 15.70 -11.43 1.47
N MET A 52 14.45 -11.18 1.86
CA MET A 52 13.96 -11.49 3.20
C MET A 52 13.09 -12.75 3.21
N PRO A 53 13.04 -13.50 4.32
CA PRO A 53 12.09 -14.60 4.47
C PRO A 53 10.70 -14.08 4.81
N ALA A 54 9.67 -14.90 4.55
CA ALA A 54 8.27 -14.60 4.89
C ALA A 54 7.84 -13.22 4.40
N ARG A 55 8.11 -12.95 3.14
CA ARG A 55 7.93 -11.62 2.52
C ARG A 55 6.52 -11.06 2.65
N LYS A 56 5.50 -11.93 2.70
CA LYS A 56 4.12 -11.47 2.78
C LYS A 56 3.84 -10.60 4.00
N TYR A 57 4.47 -10.87 5.11
CA TYR A 57 4.28 -10.06 6.33
C TYR A 57 4.92 -8.69 6.18
N VAL A 58 6.12 -8.63 5.62
CA VAL A 58 6.80 -7.36 5.37
C VAL A 58 6.01 -6.54 4.35
N ASN A 59 5.60 -7.15 3.24
CA ASN A 59 4.86 -6.45 2.19
C ASN A 59 3.51 -5.92 2.69
N SER A 60 2.76 -6.72 3.43
CA SER A 60 1.44 -6.31 3.94
C SER A 60 1.55 -5.15 4.93
N ASN A 61 2.52 -5.21 5.82
CA ASN A 61 2.72 -4.11 6.76
C ASN A 61 3.28 -2.86 6.08
N CYS A 62 4.13 -3.04 5.08
CA CYS A 62 4.65 -1.92 4.29
C CYS A 62 3.52 -1.16 3.60
N ILE A 63 2.61 -1.86 2.92
CA ILE A 63 1.50 -1.19 2.24
C ILE A 63 0.58 -0.50 3.23
N ALA A 64 0.33 -1.10 4.38
CA ALA A 64 -0.51 -0.49 5.41
C ALA A 64 0.10 0.82 5.92
N MET A 65 1.38 0.81 6.24
CA MET A 65 2.08 2.00 6.71
C MET A 65 2.15 3.07 5.63
N ALA A 66 2.39 2.67 4.38
CA ALA A 66 2.46 3.60 3.26
C ALA A 66 1.09 4.23 2.99
N MET A 67 0.02 3.48 3.06
CA MET A 67 -1.34 4.00 2.88
C MET A 67 -1.68 5.02 3.97
N LEU A 68 -1.31 4.74 5.21
CA LEU A 68 -1.50 5.70 6.31
C LEU A 68 -0.72 6.99 6.06
N ALA A 69 0.47 6.89 5.47
CA ALA A 69 1.29 8.06 5.13
C ALA A 69 0.72 8.86 3.95
N GLY A 70 -0.21 8.28 3.18
CA GLY A 70 -0.87 8.97 2.08
C GLY A 70 -0.54 8.42 0.68
N LEU A 71 0.00 7.22 0.58
CA LEU A 71 0.27 6.60 -0.73
C LEU A 71 -1.02 6.54 -1.56
N ASP A 72 -0.95 6.97 -2.81
CA ASP A 72 -2.12 7.06 -3.68
C ASP A 72 -2.35 5.82 -4.53
N SER A 73 -1.27 5.14 -4.92
CA SER A 73 -1.34 3.92 -5.73
C SER A 73 -0.10 3.06 -5.48
N ALA A 74 -0.16 1.82 -5.92
CA ALA A 74 0.95 0.89 -5.72
C ALA A 74 1.04 -0.07 -6.91
N ILE A 75 2.27 -0.47 -7.22
CA ILE A 75 2.53 -1.52 -8.20
C ILE A 75 2.62 -2.82 -7.40
N ILE A 76 1.64 -3.68 -7.57
CA ILE A 76 1.52 -4.94 -6.85
C ILE A 76 0.98 -6.02 -7.79
N ASP A 77 1.07 -7.28 -7.36
CA ASP A 77 0.42 -8.38 -8.06
C ASP A 77 -1.04 -8.46 -7.59
N PRO A 78 -2.02 -8.16 -8.45
CA PRO A 78 -3.43 -8.19 -8.05
C PRO A 78 -3.95 -9.59 -7.75
N LEU A 79 -3.21 -10.64 -8.10
CA LEU A 79 -3.56 -12.02 -7.77
C LEU A 79 -3.08 -12.43 -6.38
N ASN A 80 -2.28 -11.58 -5.73
CA ASN A 80 -1.81 -11.83 -4.37
C ASN A 80 -2.95 -11.50 -3.39
N VAL A 81 -3.61 -12.56 -2.89
CA VAL A 81 -4.79 -12.42 -2.04
C VAL A 81 -4.45 -11.72 -0.71
N ASP A 82 -3.31 -12.03 -0.12
CA ASP A 82 -2.91 -11.41 1.14
C ASP A 82 -2.72 -9.90 0.98
N MET A 83 -2.06 -9.49 -0.09
CA MET A 83 -1.85 -8.07 -0.39
C MET A 83 -3.18 -7.36 -0.64
N MET A 84 -4.03 -7.93 -1.47
CA MET A 84 -5.32 -7.34 -1.79
C MET A 84 -6.23 -7.26 -0.55
N SER A 85 -6.21 -8.30 0.30
CA SER A 85 -6.97 -8.29 1.55
C SER A 85 -6.52 -7.16 2.48
N THR A 86 -5.21 -6.96 2.58
CA THR A 86 -4.64 -5.88 3.38
C THR A 86 -5.09 -4.52 2.84
N ILE A 87 -5.07 -4.33 1.53
CA ILE A 87 -5.49 -3.06 0.92
C ILE A 87 -6.97 -2.79 1.19
N TYR A 88 -7.85 -3.77 1.02
CA TYR A 88 -9.27 -3.61 1.34
C TYR A 88 -9.47 -3.22 2.81
N ALA A 89 -8.75 -3.88 3.72
CA ALA A 89 -8.86 -3.58 5.15
C ALA A 89 -8.35 -2.16 5.45
N CYS A 90 -7.24 -1.76 4.87
CA CYS A 90 -6.67 -0.42 5.08
C CYS A 90 -7.57 0.67 4.53
N GLU A 91 -8.19 0.47 3.36
CA GLU A 91 -9.14 1.43 2.81
C GLU A 91 -10.33 1.65 3.76
N ALA A 92 -10.82 0.59 4.39
CA ALA A 92 -11.88 0.69 5.37
C ALA A 92 -11.40 1.42 6.64
N LEU A 93 -10.22 1.06 7.13
CA LEU A 93 -9.65 1.65 8.35
C LEU A 93 -9.35 3.14 8.19
N LEU A 94 -8.93 3.55 7.00
CA LEU A 94 -8.60 4.94 6.72
C LEU A 94 -9.82 5.80 6.36
N GLY A 95 -11.01 5.20 6.29
CA GLY A 95 -12.22 5.91 5.96
C GLY A 95 -12.45 6.16 4.47
N HIS A 96 -11.63 5.58 3.61
CA HIS A 96 -11.79 5.71 2.15
C HIS A 96 -12.91 4.82 1.64
N ASP A 97 -13.15 3.70 2.30
CA ASP A 97 -14.24 2.75 2.00
C ASP A 97 -15.33 2.96 3.04
N LYS A 98 -16.34 3.74 2.70
CA LYS A 98 -17.41 4.13 3.62
C LYS A 98 -18.11 2.90 4.18
N SER A 99 -18.08 2.77 5.51
CA SER A 99 -18.74 1.68 6.25
C SER A 99 -18.22 0.29 5.86
N GLY A 100 -17.03 0.21 5.24
CA GLY A 100 -16.46 -1.07 4.83
C GLY A 100 -17.24 -1.79 3.74
N ARG A 101 -17.98 -1.06 2.92
CA ARG A 101 -18.84 -1.66 1.89
C ARG A 101 -18.05 -2.48 0.87
N LYS A 102 -16.92 -1.95 0.41
CA LYS A 102 -16.07 -2.65 -0.56
C LYS A 102 -15.41 -3.86 0.09
N TYR A 103 -14.97 -3.71 1.33
CA TYR A 103 -14.42 -4.82 2.11
C TYR A 103 -15.43 -5.96 2.25
N ASN A 104 -16.64 -5.64 2.65
CA ASN A 104 -17.71 -6.64 2.82
C ASN A 104 -18.08 -7.30 1.50
N ARG A 105 -18.12 -6.54 0.43
CA ARG A 105 -18.38 -7.06 -0.92
C ARG A 105 -17.29 -8.03 -1.37
N ALA A 106 -16.03 -7.67 -1.13
CA ALA A 106 -14.89 -8.53 -1.46
C ALA A 106 -14.93 -9.82 -0.67
N TYR A 107 -15.29 -9.77 0.60
CA TYR A 107 -15.47 -10.95 1.43
C TYR A 107 -16.55 -11.87 0.86
N ARG A 108 -17.72 -11.33 0.54
CA ARG A 108 -18.82 -12.11 -0.03
C ARG A 108 -18.47 -12.73 -1.38
N ALA A 109 -17.61 -12.06 -2.14
CA ALA A 109 -17.14 -12.56 -3.44
C ALA A 109 -15.99 -13.57 -3.31
N GLY A 110 -15.54 -13.89 -2.09
CA GLY A 110 -14.45 -14.83 -1.87
C GLY A 110 -13.07 -14.29 -2.23
N LYS A 111 -12.90 -12.96 -2.27
CA LYS A 111 -11.65 -12.33 -2.67
C LYS A 111 -10.67 -12.09 -1.53
N LEU A 112 -11.10 -12.25 -0.30
CA LEU A 112 -10.22 -12.13 0.86
C LEU A 112 -9.58 -13.47 1.20
N GLY A 113 -8.54 -13.44 2.02
CA GLY A 113 -7.76 -14.63 2.36
C GLY A 113 -8.44 -15.62 3.31
N VAL A 114 -9.73 -15.47 3.57
CA VAL A 114 -10.49 -16.34 4.47
C VAL A 114 -11.75 -16.87 3.78
N LYS A 115 -12.23 -18.03 4.27
CA LYS A 115 -13.42 -18.65 3.71
C LYS A 115 -14.67 -17.86 4.09
N LYS A 116 -15.57 -17.70 3.12
CA LYS A 116 -16.82 -16.97 3.27
C LYS A 116 -17.74 -17.53 4.35
N THR A 117 -17.63 -18.81 4.66
CA THR A 117 -18.49 -19.48 5.64
C THR A 117 -18.13 -19.23 7.09
N GLN A 118 -17.09 -18.48 7.33
CA GLN A 118 -16.64 -18.13 8.67
C GLN A 118 -17.55 -17.12 9.36
#